data_5fce1744613d09b4fdf865941b4d1836
#
_entry.id   5fce1744613d09b4fdf865941b4d1836
#
_cell.length_a   1.000
_cell.length_b   1.000
_cell.length_c   1.000
_cell.angle_alpha   90.00
_cell.angle_beta   90.00
_cell.angle_gamma   90.00
#
_symmetry.space_group_name_H-M   'P 1'
#
loop_
_entity.id
_entity.type
_entity.pdbx_description
1 polymer ?
#
loop_
_entity_poly.entity_id
_entity_poly.type
_entity_poly.pdbx_seq_one_letter_code
_entity_poly.pdbx_strand_id
1 'polypeptide(L)'
;METSQKHYFDDADEALSPETSRPNFVKLAPVFSMTPETSLHPLSDDGHDTLRGLEEWFSEHGGTAVATDYLEALLTGWAPKIPARAWGLDAPKLIAWHSKSEMNEVFLASEARTRLATALGELKITGSISPAGLAEGRKGLNALRPVPQIPRGTRHWPYRDEVPSALADIGNVLDSAPIG
;
A
#
# COMPACT_ATOMS: atom_id res chain seq x y z
N MET A 1 -21.51 23.99 14.89
CA MET A 1 -20.19 24.09 14.25
C MET A 1 -19.86 22.73 13.69
N GLU A 2 -20.10 22.51 12.42
CA GLU A 2 -19.51 21.37 11.71
C GLU A 2 -18.02 21.57 11.76
N THR A 3 -17.33 20.77 12.57
CA THR A 3 -15.90 20.59 12.42
C THR A 3 -15.72 19.96 11.06
N SER A 4 -15.38 20.78 10.08
CA SER A 4 -14.93 20.33 8.77
C SER A 4 -13.94 19.19 9.02
N GLN A 5 -14.30 17.99 8.59
CA GLN A 5 -13.46 16.80 8.75
C GLN A 5 -12.25 17.05 7.87
N LYS A 6 -11.19 17.56 8.48
CA LYS A 6 -9.97 17.90 7.78
C LYS A 6 -9.32 16.61 7.36
N HIS A 7 -9.25 16.37 6.06
CA HIS A 7 -8.45 15.26 5.54
C HIS A 7 -6.99 15.49 5.90
N TYR A 8 -6.29 14.42 6.20
CA TYR A 8 -4.89 14.47 6.60
C TYR A 8 -4.01 14.33 5.36
N PHE A 9 -3.53 15.47 4.85
CA PHE A 9 -2.62 15.52 3.71
C PHE A 9 -1.19 15.71 4.17
N ASP A 10 -0.28 15.06 3.49
CA ASP A 10 1.11 15.42 3.53
C ASP A 10 1.34 16.62 2.59
N ASP A 11 2.16 17.57 2.98
CA ASP A 11 2.64 18.59 2.07
C ASP A 11 3.45 17.92 0.93
N ALA A 12 3.46 18.53 -0.24
CA ALA A 12 4.18 18.00 -1.40
C ALA A 12 5.67 17.75 -1.10
N ASP A 13 6.24 18.56 -0.23
CA ASP A 13 7.64 18.52 0.16
C ASP A 13 7.88 17.83 1.51
N GLU A 14 6.81 17.41 2.20
CA GLU A 14 6.88 16.72 3.49
C GLU A 14 6.52 15.25 3.34
N ALA A 15 7.20 14.42 4.11
CA ALA A 15 6.86 13.01 4.23
C ALA A 15 5.64 12.79 5.13
N LEU A 16 5.19 11.56 5.17
CA LEU A 16 4.22 11.09 6.15
C LEU A 16 4.59 11.58 7.55
N SER A 17 3.68 12.26 8.23
CA SER A 17 3.89 12.77 9.57
C SER A 17 2.77 12.41 10.53
N PRO A 18 3.04 12.35 11.86
CA PRO A 18 2.00 12.14 12.85
C PRO A 18 0.91 13.23 12.81
N GLU A 19 1.28 14.45 12.47
CA GLU A 19 0.39 15.61 12.43
C GLU A 19 -0.63 15.52 11.30
N THR A 20 -0.25 14.86 10.21
CA THR A 20 -1.09 14.67 9.02
C THR A 20 -1.79 13.29 8.99
N SER A 21 -1.75 12.56 10.10
CA SER A 21 -2.27 11.20 10.18
C SER A 21 -3.26 11.03 11.34
N ARG A 22 -4.23 10.14 11.17
CA ARG A 22 -5.16 9.80 12.26
C ARG A 22 -4.42 9.10 13.41
N PRO A 23 -4.84 9.32 14.67
CA PRO A 23 -4.16 8.74 15.82
C PRO A 23 -4.03 7.21 15.79
N ASN A 24 -5.02 6.50 15.25
CA ASN A 24 -4.95 5.05 15.10
C ASN A 24 -3.81 4.62 14.16
N PHE A 25 -3.63 5.32 13.05
CA PHE A 25 -2.50 5.07 12.15
C PHE A 25 -1.16 5.33 12.85
N VAL A 26 -1.02 6.47 13.51
CA VAL A 26 0.20 6.82 14.25
C VAL A 26 0.54 5.77 15.31
N LYS A 27 -0.48 5.29 16.02
CA LYS A 27 -0.30 4.29 17.08
C LYS A 27 0.12 2.92 16.54
N LEU A 28 -0.48 2.48 15.43
CA LEU A 28 -0.27 1.14 14.87
C LEU A 28 0.94 1.09 13.94
N ALA A 29 1.25 2.18 13.27
CA ALA A 29 2.27 2.26 12.25
C ALA A 29 3.31 3.38 12.52
N PRO A 30 3.94 3.44 13.70
CA PRO A 30 4.84 4.54 14.04
C PRO A 30 6.04 4.63 13.10
N VAL A 31 6.50 3.50 12.58
CA VAL A 31 7.61 3.44 11.60
C VAL A 31 7.24 4.14 10.29
N PHE A 32 5.97 4.05 9.88
CA PHE A 32 5.49 4.66 8.64
C PHE A 32 5.15 6.14 8.78
N SER A 33 4.97 6.62 10.01
CA SER A 33 4.60 8.02 10.29
C SER A 33 5.77 8.90 10.68
N MET A 34 6.93 8.32 11.00
CA MET A 34 8.00 9.07 11.66
C MET A 34 9.24 9.33 10.81
N THR A 35 9.47 8.58 9.75
CA THR A 35 10.66 8.79 8.91
C THR A 35 10.33 8.70 7.43
N PRO A 36 10.71 9.73 6.64
CA PRO A 36 10.48 9.75 5.20
C PRO A 36 11.08 8.55 4.49
N GLU A 37 12.28 8.16 4.90
CA GLU A 37 13.06 7.12 4.24
C GLU A 37 12.59 5.71 4.57
N THR A 38 11.92 5.52 5.71
CA THR A 38 11.40 4.22 6.14
C THR A 38 9.89 4.10 6.00
N SER A 39 9.18 5.24 5.87
CA SER A 39 7.75 5.24 5.68
C SER A 39 7.39 4.59 4.34
N LEU A 40 6.58 3.54 4.39
CA LEU A 40 6.14 2.81 3.20
C LEU A 40 7.30 2.33 2.32
N HIS A 41 8.48 2.15 2.89
CA HIS A 41 9.68 1.76 2.14
C HIS A 41 9.46 0.57 1.21
N PRO A 42 8.76 -0.52 1.60
CA PRO A 42 8.40 -1.57 0.66
C PRO A 42 7.46 -1.13 -0.45
N LEU A 43 6.83 0.02 -0.30
CA LEU A 43 5.89 0.59 -1.25
C LEU A 43 6.58 1.56 -2.22
N SER A 44 7.75 2.08 -1.86
CA SER A 44 8.54 3.02 -2.68
C SER A 44 7.70 4.13 -3.33
N ASP A 45 8.06 4.57 -4.53
CA ASP A 45 7.35 5.65 -5.24
C ASP A 45 5.89 5.29 -5.55
N ASP A 46 5.61 4.04 -5.95
CA ASP A 46 4.23 3.59 -6.24
C ASP A 46 3.31 3.76 -5.02
N GLY A 47 3.82 3.50 -3.82
CA GLY A 47 3.06 3.66 -2.58
C GLY A 47 2.78 5.12 -2.24
N HIS A 48 3.75 5.99 -2.41
CA HIS A 48 3.60 7.42 -2.15
C HIS A 48 2.64 8.07 -3.15
N ASP A 49 2.78 7.77 -4.44
CA ASP A 49 1.89 8.28 -5.48
C ASP A 49 0.44 7.81 -5.24
N THR A 50 0.27 6.55 -4.85
CA THR A 50 -1.04 6.00 -4.50
C THR A 50 -1.65 6.73 -3.30
N LEU A 51 -0.86 6.95 -2.25
CA LEU A 51 -1.34 7.65 -1.05
C LEU A 51 -1.79 9.08 -1.38
N ARG A 52 -1.02 9.82 -2.15
CA ARG A 52 -1.41 11.18 -2.57
C ARG A 52 -2.69 11.19 -3.37
N GLY A 53 -2.83 10.33 -4.36
CA GLY A 53 -4.06 10.23 -5.14
C GLY A 53 -5.26 9.83 -4.28
N LEU A 54 -5.06 8.98 -3.28
CA LEU A 54 -6.11 8.61 -2.33
C LEU A 54 -6.53 9.79 -1.45
N GLU A 55 -5.58 10.59 -0.98
CA GLU A 55 -5.87 11.80 -0.20
C GLU A 55 -6.67 12.82 -1.02
N GLU A 56 -6.29 13.04 -2.28
CA GLU A 56 -7.05 13.87 -3.22
C GLU A 56 -8.47 13.33 -3.42
N TRP A 57 -8.61 12.03 -3.63
CA TRP A 57 -9.90 11.35 -3.76
C TRP A 57 -10.81 11.60 -2.55
N PHE A 58 -10.29 11.45 -1.35
CA PHE A 58 -11.04 11.73 -0.12
C PHE A 58 -11.38 13.22 0.02
N SER A 59 -10.50 14.12 -0.41
CA SER A 59 -10.75 15.55 -0.43
C SER A 59 -11.90 15.91 -1.38
N GLU A 60 -11.94 15.30 -2.54
CA GLU A 60 -12.96 15.59 -3.57
C GLU A 60 -14.32 14.99 -3.22
N HIS A 61 -14.35 13.78 -2.65
CA HIS A 61 -15.59 13.03 -2.40
C HIS A 61 -16.10 13.18 -0.96
N GLY A 62 -15.30 13.73 -0.06
CA GLY A 62 -15.70 13.97 1.34
C GLY A 62 -16.15 12.70 2.06
N GLY A 63 -17.26 12.79 2.79
CA GLY A 63 -17.81 11.70 3.59
C GLY A 63 -18.35 10.51 2.78
N THR A 64 -18.43 10.61 1.45
CA THR A 64 -18.84 9.52 0.54
C THR A 64 -17.66 8.81 -0.11
N ALA A 65 -16.44 9.22 0.20
CA ALA A 65 -15.24 8.62 -0.35
C ALA A 65 -15.08 7.17 0.10
N VAL A 66 -14.78 6.30 -0.86
CA VAL A 66 -14.51 4.87 -0.64
C VAL A 66 -13.12 4.55 -1.22
N ALA A 67 -12.21 4.05 -0.39
CA ALA A 67 -10.84 3.81 -0.79
C ALA A 67 -10.71 2.77 -1.91
N THR A 68 -11.54 1.73 -1.89
CA THR A 68 -11.53 0.70 -2.94
C THR A 68 -12.09 1.19 -4.27
N ASP A 69 -12.96 2.19 -4.29
CA ASP A 69 -13.44 2.82 -5.53
C ASP A 69 -12.31 3.62 -6.21
N TYR A 70 -11.50 4.31 -5.40
CA TYR A 70 -10.27 4.93 -5.89
C TYR A 70 -9.31 3.89 -6.50
N LEU A 71 -9.07 2.79 -5.78
CA LEU A 71 -8.19 1.72 -6.26
C LEU A 71 -8.68 1.15 -7.59
N GLU A 72 -9.98 0.87 -7.71
CA GLU A 72 -10.58 0.36 -8.95
C GLU A 72 -10.42 1.37 -10.10
N ALA A 73 -10.70 2.64 -9.86
CA ALA A 73 -10.53 3.70 -10.85
C ALA A 73 -9.07 3.80 -11.33
N LEU A 74 -8.11 3.77 -10.40
CA LEU A 74 -6.69 3.83 -10.70
C LEU A 74 -6.25 2.61 -11.54
N LEU A 75 -6.57 1.41 -11.10
CA LEU A 75 -6.15 0.18 -11.77
C LEU A 75 -6.86 -0.03 -13.12
N THR A 76 -8.02 0.55 -13.32
CA THR A 76 -8.73 0.50 -14.61
C THR A 76 -7.92 1.17 -15.72
N GLY A 77 -7.19 2.23 -15.39
CA GLY A 77 -6.29 2.93 -16.32
C GLY A 77 -4.98 2.21 -16.63
N TRP A 78 -4.64 1.17 -15.86
CA TRP A 78 -3.35 0.51 -16.01
C TRP A 78 -3.35 -0.55 -17.12
N ALA A 79 -2.24 -0.63 -17.84
CA ALA A 79 -1.96 -1.67 -18.82
C ALA A 79 -0.46 -2.02 -18.74
N PRO A 80 -0.08 -3.30 -18.84
CA PRO A 80 -0.94 -4.47 -19.00
C PRO A 80 -1.64 -4.89 -17.69
N LYS A 81 -2.72 -5.65 -17.82
CA LYS A 81 -3.45 -6.19 -16.67
C LYS A 81 -2.76 -7.43 -16.11
N ILE A 82 -2.69 -7.51 -14.79
CA ILE A 82 -2.24 -8.73 -14.11
C ILE A 82 -3.35 -9.79 -14.22
N PRO A 83 -3.03 -11.00 -14.70
CA PRO A 83 -4.02 -12.07 -14.78
C PRO A 83 -4.55 -12.41 -13.37
N ALA A 84 -5.86 -12.56 -13.23
CA ALA A 84 -6.51 -12.87 -11.95
C ALA A 84 -5.87 -14.11 -11.26
N ARG A 85 -5.47 -15.11 -12.05
CA ARG A 85 -4.80 -16.32 -11.55
C ARG A 85 -3.48 -16.05 -10.82
N ALA A 86 -2.78 -14.97 -11.14
CA ALA A 86 -1.49 -14.65 -10.52
C ALA A 86 -1.66 -14.31 -9.02
N TRP A 87 -2.78 -13.71 -8.65
CA TRP A 87 -3.08 -13.33 -7.28
C TRP A 87 -3.37 -14.50 -6.34
N GLY A 88 -3.75 -15.66 -6.88
CA GLY A 88 -4.05 -16.87 -6.10
C GLY A 88 -2.90 -17.88 -6.04
N LEU A 89 -1.74 -17.56 -6.57
CA LEU A 89 -0.59 -18.46 -6.56
C LEU A 89 0.05 -18.53 -5.17
N ASP A 90 0.45 -19.74 -4.76
CA ASP A 90 1.35 -19.91 -3.63
C ASP A 90 2.75 -19.35 -3.95
N ALA A 91 3.58 -19.14 -2.91
CA ALA A 91 4.87 -18.49 -3.07
C ALA A 91 5.77 -19.17 -4.12
N PRO A 92 5.96 -20.50 -4.16
CA PRO A 92 6.78 -21.14 -5.20
C PRO A 92 6.27 -20.90 -6.62
N LYS A 93 4.96 -20.99 -6.81
CA LYS A 93 4.34 -20.77 -8.14
C LYS A 93 4.39 -19.30 -8.54
N LEU A 94 4.25 -18.40 -7.59
CA LEU A 94 4.37 -16.96 -7.84
C LEU A 94 5.80 -16.60 -8.24
N ILE A 95 6.81 -17.13 -7.56
CA ILE A 95 8.22 -16.96 -7.93
C ILE A 95 8.48 -17.49 -9.35
N ALA A 96 7.95 -18.67 -9.66
CA ALA A 96 8.07 -19.26 -11.00
C ALA A 96 7.37 -18.41 -12.07
N TRP A 97 6.22 -17.80 -11.74
CA TRP A 97 5.50 -16.90 -12.65
C TRP A 97 6.29 -15.61 -12.88
N HIS A 98 6.83 -15.00 -11.84
CA HIS A 98 7.71 -13.83 -11.95
C HIS A 98 8.92 -14.10 -12.83
N SER A 99 9.53 -15.26 -12.70
CA SER A 99 10.74 -15.64 -13.43
C SER A 99 10.54 -15.78 -14.95
N LYS A 100 9.29 -15.82 -15.41
CA LYS A 100 8.97 -15.92 -16.85
C LYS A 100 9.20 -14.60 -17.59
N SER A 101 9.11 -13.47 -16.92
CA SER A 101 9.29 -12.14 -17.52
C SER A 101 9.60 -11.12 -16.43
N GLU A 102 10.58 -10.26 -16.67
CA GLU A 102 10.87 -9.12 -15.80
C GLU A 102 9.64 -8.21 -15.64
N MET A 103 8.85 -8.09 -16.69
CA MET A 103 7.62 -7.29 -16.66
C MET A 103 6.55 -7.88 -15.72
N ASN A 104 6.49 -9.21 -15.57
CA ASN A 104 5.59 -9.84 -14.61
C ASN A 104 5.90 -9.38 -13.19
N GLU A 105 7.18 -9.37 -12.81
CA GLU A 105 7.61 -8.91 -11.50
C GLU A 105 7.26 -7.43 -11.29
N VAL A 106 7.68 -6.58 -12.21
CA VAL A 106 7.47 -5.13 -12.13
C VAL A 106 5.99 -4.80 -11.96
N PHE A 107 5.15 -5.28 -12.86
CA PHE A 107 3.72 -4.92 -12.83
C PHE A 107 2.97 -5.51 -11.64
N LEU A 108 3.25 -6.76 -11.26
CA LEU A 108 2.61 -7.33 -10.08
C LEU A 108 3.05 -6.62 -8.80
N ALA A 109 4.35 -6.31 -8.68
CA ALA A 109 4.87 -5.61 -7.52
C ALA A 109 4.29 -4.19 -7.42
N SER A 110 4.20 -3.45 -8.52
CA SER A 110 3.59 -2.12 -8.54
C SER A 110 2.11 -2.17 -8.13
N GLU A 111 1.32 -3.08 -8.72
CA GLU A 111 -0.08 -3.24 -8.36
C GLU A 111 -0.25 -3.70 -6.90
N ALA A 112 0.60 -4.61 -6.42
CA ALA A 112 0.57 -5.07 -5.04
C ALA A 112 0.87 -3.93 -4.04
N ARG A 113 1.85 -3.08 -4.35
CA ARG A 113 2.16 -1.88 -3.55
C ARG A 113 1.00 -0.91 -3.53
N THR A 114 0.38 -0.66 -4.68
CA THR A 114 -0.80 0.20 -4.80
C THR A 114 -1.97 -0.29 -3.95
N ARG A 115 -2.29 -1.59 -3.97
CA ARG A 115 -3.31 -2.19 -3.13
C ARG A 115 -2.99 -2.03 -1.64
N LEU A 116 -1.75 -2.27 -1.27
CA LEU A 116 -1.29 -2.15 0.11
C LEU A 116 -1.31 -0.70 0.59
N ALA A 117 -0.83 0.24 -0.23
CA ALA A 117 -0.85 1.67 0.06
C ALA A 117 -2.27 2.22 0.19
N THR A 118 -3.22 1.70 -0.60
CA THR A 118 -4.63 2.07 -0.47
C THR A 118 -5.18 1.70 0.90
N ALA A 119 -4.94 0.48 1.39
CA ALA A 119 -5.39 0.04 2.71
C ALA A 119 -4.74 0.84 3.86
N LEU A 120 -3.43 1.06 3.77
CA LEU A 120 -2.71 1.87 4.77
C LEU A 120 -3.12 3.34 4.71
N GLY A 121 -3.34 3.87 3.52
CA GLY A 121 -3.84 5.23 3.32
C GLY A 121 -5.26 5.42 3.85
N GLU A 122 -6.14 4.45 3.67
CA GLU A 122 -7.48 4.47 4.29
C GLU A 122 -7.37 4.58 5.82
N LEU A 123 -6.51 3.77 6.45
CA LEU A 123 -6.24 3.86 7.88
C LEU A 123 -5.69 5.23 8.29
N LYS A 124 -4.74 5.77 7.51
CA LYS A 124 -4.16 7.09 7.76
C LYS A 124 -5.22 8.19 7.74
N ILE A 125 -6.09 8.17 6.75
CA ILE A 125 -7.06 9.24 6.48
C ILE A 125 -8.30 9.11 7.39
N THR A 126 -8.80 7.91 7.61
CA THR A 126 -10.06 7.68 8.32
C THR A 126 -9.89 7.18 9.76
N GLY A 127 -8.78 6.53 10.07
CA GLY A 127 -8.50 5.89 11.35
C GLY A 127 -8.99 4.43 11.44
N SER A 128 -9.53 3.88 10.35
CA SER A 128 -9.96 2.47 10.23
C SER A 128 -9.73 1.96 8.81
N ILE A 129 -9.85 0.65 8.61
CA ILE A 129 -9.82 0.05 7.28
C ILE A 129 -11.17 -0.62 7.04
N SER A 130 -11.76 -0.39 5.88
CA SER A 130 -12.95 -1.12 5.47
C SER A 130 -12.64 -2.61 5.24
N PRO A 131 -13.61 -3.52 5.38
CA PRO A 131 -13.40 -4.94 5.06
C PRO A 131 -12.86 -5.17 3.65
N ALA A 132 -13.32 -4.39 2.68
CA ALA A 132 -12.84 -4.44 1.30
C ALA A 132 -11.40 -3.92 1.18
N GLY A 133 -11.08 -2.80 1.81
CA GLY A 133 -9.73 -2.25 1.87
C GLY A 133 -8.74 -3.20 2.53
N LEU A 134 -9.14 -3.87 3.61
CA LEU A 134 -8.32 -4.88 4.28
C LEU A 134 -8.05 -6.09 3.36
N ALA A 135 -9.04 -6.56 2.62
CA ALA A 135 -8.87 -7.65 1.68
C ALA A 135 -7.87 -7.28 0.56
N GLU A 136 -7.95 -6.07 0.03
CA GLU A 136 -7.01 -5.56 -0.97
C GLU A 136 -5.60 -5.38 -0.40
N GLY A 137 -5.45 -4.85 0.81
CA GLY A 137 -4.18 -4.73 1.50
C GLY A 137 -3.50 -6.09 1.73
N ARG A 138 -4.25 -7.09 2.19
CA ARG A 138 -3.74 -8.47 2.38
C ARG A 138 -3.35 -9.12 1.06
N LYS A 139 -4.11 -8.90 0.00
CA LYS A 139 -3.80 -9.38 -1.35
C LYS A 139 -2.46 -8.81 -1.83
N GLY A 140 -2.26 -7.50 -1.68
CA GLY A 140 -0.99 -6.84 -2.00
C GLY A 140 0.17 -7.38 -1.16
N LEU A 141 -0.01 -7.47 0.15
CA LEU A 141 1.00 -7.98 1.07
C LEU A 141 1.46 -9.40 0.72
N ASN A 142 0.51 -10.29 0.44
CA ASN A 142 0.83 -11.68 0.09
C ASN A 142 1.60 -11.79 -1.24
N ALA A 143 1.31 -10.91 -2.19
CA ALA A 143 2.04 -10.86 -3.46
C ALA A 143 3.46 -10.29 -3.32
N LEU A 144 3.71 -9.40 -2.37
CA LEU A 144 5.03 -8.81 -2.13
C LEU A 144 5.97 -9.71 -1.32
N ARG A 145 5.45 -10.55 -0.43
CA ARG A 145 6.27 -11.40 0.45
C ARG A 145 7.31 -12.25 -0.26
N PRO A 146 7.03 -12.91 -1.41
CA PRO A 146 8.02 -13.70 -2.12
C PRO A 146 8.98 -12.88 -3.00
N VAL A 147 8.72 -11.60 -3.24
CA VAL A 147 9.53 -10.75 -4.14
C VAL A 147 11.01 -10.73 -3.78
N PRO A 148 11.44 -10.61 -2.50
CA PRO A 148 12.85 -10.65 -2.14
C PRO A 148 13.57 -11.95 -2.49
N GLN A 149 12.83 -13.04 -2.74
CA GLN A 149 13.38 -14.35 -3.10
C GLN A 149 13.60 -14.49 -4.62
N ILE A 150 13.11 -13.53 -5.42
CA ILE A 150 13.26 -13.56 -6.88
C ILE A 150 14.69 -13.12 -7.23
N PRO A 151 15.47 -13.95 -7.96
CA PRO A 151 16.88 -13.66 -8.18
C PRO A 151 17.15 -12.40 -9.00
N ARG A 152 16.24 -11.97 -9.87
CA ARG A 152 16.44 -10.89 -10.82
C ARG A 152 16.24 -9.51 -10.19
N GLY A 153 15.10 -8.93 -10.16
CA GLY A 153 14.83 -7.53 -9.87
C GLY A 153 15.41 -6.97 -8.57
N THR A 154 15.63 -7.81 -7.57
CA THR A 154 16.08 -7.38 -6.23
C THR A 154 17.58 -7.55 -5.98
N ARG A 155 18.33 -8.13 -6.92
CA ARG A 155 19.76 -8.48 -6.74
C ARG A 155 20.62 -7.28 -6.34
N HIS A 156 20.33 -6.10 -6.87
CA HIS A 156 21.08 -4.88 -6.63
C HIS A 156 20.32 -3.85 -5.78
N TRP A 157 19.18 -4.22 -5.25
CA TRP A 157 18.41 -3.33 -4.41
C TRP A 157 18.99 -3.29 -2.98
N PRO A 158 19.45 -2.11 -2.52
CA PRO A 158 20.17 -2.00 -1.26
C PRO A 158 19.31 -2.39 -0.03
N TYR A 159 17.99 -2.29 -0.14
CA TYR A 159 17.05 -2.54 0.97
C TYR A 159 16.42 -3.92 0.93
N ARG A 160 16.90 -4.81 0.07
CA ARG A 160 16.33 -6.17 -0.10
C ARG A 160 16.18 -6.91 1.22
N ASP A 161 17.19 -6.83 2.08
CA ASP A 161 17.21 -7.59 3.34
C ASP A 161 16.29 -7.00 4.41
N GLU A 162 15.87 -5.74 4.25
CA GLU A 162 14.93 -5.06 5.15
C GLU A 162 13.46 -5.33 4.80
N VAL A 163 13.17 -5.70 3.56
CA VAL A 163 11.80 -5.89 3.05
C VAL A 163 11.00 -6.93 3.84
N PRO A 164 11.54 -8.13 4.18
CA PRO A 164 10.77 -9.11 4.94
C PRO A 164 10.30 -8.59 6.30
N SER A 165 11.16 -7.85 7.01
CA SER A 165 10.81 -7.23 8.30
C SER A 165 9.75 -6.16 8.14
N ALA A 166 9.92 -5.27 7.15
CA ALA A 166 8.95 -4.22 6.87
C ALA A 166 7.59 -4.78 6.45
N LEU A 167 7.54 -5.84 5.64
CA LEU A 167 6.29 -6.50 5.28
C LEU A 167 5.64 -7.22 6.47
N ALA A 168 6.43 -7.74 7.42
CA ALA A 168 5.90 -8.31 8.65
C ALA A 168 5.26 -7.21 9.52
N ASP A 169 5.90 -6.06 9.65
CA ASP A 169 5.36 -4.91 10.39
C ASP A 169 4.05 -4.41 9.75
N ILE A 170 4.00 -4.32 8.43
CA ILE A 170 2.77 -3.98 7.71
C ILE A 170 1.67 -5.02 7.97
N GLY A 171 2.01 -6.30 7.97
CA GLY A 171 1.07 -7.37 8.32
C GLY A 171 0.46 -7.16 9.70
N ASN A 172 1.28 -6.83 10.70
CA ASN A 172 0.82 -6.53 12.06
C ASN A 172 -0.11 -5.30 12.09
N VAL A 173 0.17 -4.28 11.29
CA VAL A 173 -0.72 -3.10 11.17
C VAL A 173 -2.08 -3.51 10.62
N LEU A 174 -2.11 -4.27 9.53
CA LEU A 174 -3.37 -4.73 8.91
C LEU A 174 -4.18 -5.63 9.85
N ASP A 175 -3.50 -6.49 10.64
CA ASP A 175 -4.17 -7.39 11.58
C ASP A 175 -4.72 -6.68 12.82
N SER A 176 -4.15 -5.52 13.16
CA SER A 176 -4.51 -4.73 14.35
C SER A 176 -5.39 -3.53 14.04
N ALA A 177 -5.56 -3.17 12.78
CA ALA A 177 -6.33 -1.99 12.38
C ALA A 177 -7.81 -2.13 12.75
N PRO A 178 -8.45 -1.06 13.27
CA PRO A 178 -9.88 -1.04 13.42
C PRO A 178 -10.58 -1.24 12.09
N ILE A 179 -11.68 -2.00 12.10
CA ILE A 179 -12.52 -2.19 10.92
C ILE A 179 -13.63 -1.14 10.95
N GLY A 180 -13.73 -0.39 9.86
CA GLY A 180 -14.72 0.68 9.67
C GLY A 180 -15.91 0.29 8.80
#